data_d83877293b0257ae7c3355403dc3ffbb
#
_entry.id   d83877293b0257ae7c3355403dc3ffbb
#
_cell.length_a   1.000
_cell.length_b   1.000
_cell.length_c   1.000
_cell.angle_alpha   90.00
_cell.angle_beta   90.00
_cell.angle_gamma   90.00
#
_symmetry.space_group_name_H-M   'P 1'
#
loop_
_entity.id
_entity.type
_entity.pdbx_description
1 polymer ?
#
loop_
_entity_poly.entity_id
_entity_poly.type
_entity_poly.pdbx_seq_one_letter_code
_entity_poly.pdbx_strand_id
1 'polypeptide(L)'
;MTKEEKFYNTLKDIFVGAKVEGESGYINLMRIKSRYYEKGVFPKLQGDIGEVLKPFPEFREELFDKLYTFFNRYFSESGSIYFRYTPIHQNVYEKVYTDDKDVILFWKTHMLYYVKTERLFKNLEAEIDGFKFFFDVSVLEHKKAFEKKEIIYEFKEKRKDGAIVFNVSYSERGRKTKIVEILRALKKEGVKITEDILEKAFRIFEKQSEVDYFINKNAKEFLREQFNIWLYQYVFSGESEWTEKRIKQLQALKDIAFKIIDFISQFEDELVKIWNKPKFVLNSNYVITLDRIANKNIELVERILSHENFNKQGNEWRDLGIVDDGFDKSEILENSLIGKGLNKKYKFLPIDTKYFKDLELEVLGLFDDLDNALDGWLIKSENYQALNTILPKFKEKVQTIYIDPPFNKEQDADYFYSVKYKDSSWITLLENRLLIAKDVLNPKGSIFVRCDYNGNMYVRLLMNEIFGEENFRNEIQINRISKKGFAVRETFSPDKYPVSTDGMPPNFGHC
;
A
#
# COMPACT_ATOMS: atom_id res chain seq x y z
N MET A 1 26.14 5.98 27.61
CA MET A 1 24.87 5.26 27.39
C MET A 1 25.12 3.78 27.64
N THR A 2 24.44 3.20 28.59
CA THR A 2 24.56 1.78 28.94
C THR A 2 23.96 0.89 27.83
N LYS A 3 24.30 -0.40 27.79
CA LYS A 3 23.69 -1.35 26.83
C LYS A 3 22.17 -1.42 27.00
N GLU A 4 21.69 -1.32 28.20
CA GLU A 4 20.29 -1.27 28.56
C GLU A 4 19.60 -0.02 28.00
N GLU A 5 20.15 1.17 28.21
CA GLU A 5 19.63 2.41 27.64
C GLU A 5 19.59 2.36 26.11
N LYS A 6 20.65 1.82 25.52
CA LYS A 6 20.70 1.63 24.05
C LYS A 6 19.59 0.70 23.56
N PHE A 7 19.35 -0.41 24.26
CA PHE A 7 18.29 -1.34 23.93
C PHE A 7 16.90 -0.69 24.03
N TYR A 8 16.57 -0.04 25.15
CA TYR A 8 15.26 0.58 25.33
C TYR A 8 15.04 1.76 24.38
N ASN A 9 16.06 2.56 24.11
CA ASN A 9 15.96 3.64 23.13
C ASN A 9 15.71 3.08 21.74
N THR A 10 16.43 2.02 21.34
CA THR A 10 16.21 1.36 20.06
C THR A 10 14.84 0.71 20.00
N LEU A 11 14.37 0.03 21.05
CA LEU A 11 13.01 -0.48 21.11
C LEU A 11 11.99 0.67 20.99
N LYS A 12 12.23 1.78 21.66
CA LYS A 12 11.36 2.95 21.55
C LYS A 12 11.36 3.52 20.14
N ASP A 13 12.52 3.69 19.53
CA ASP A 13 12.63 4.19 18.14
C ASP A 13 12.01 3.23 17.13
N ILE A 14 12.19 1.93 17.32
CA ILE A 14 11.67 0.89 16.43
C ILE A 14 10.16 0.71 16.62
N PHE A 15 9.66 0.64 17.83
CA PHE A 15 8.25 0.29 18.10
C PHE A 15 7.34 1.50 18.22
N VAL A 16 7.83 2.59 18.77
CA VAL A 16 7.07 3.83 18.92
C VAL A 16 7.21 4.68 17.67
N GLY A 17 8.39 4.65 17.02
CA GLY A 17 8.71 5.49 15.90
C GLY A 17 8.74 6.98 16.27
N ALA A 18 8.80 7.84 15.27
CA ALA A 18 8.53 9.27 15.47
C ALA A 18 7.05 9.46 15.81
N LYS A 19 6.76 10.33 16.77
CA LYS A 19 5.38 10.77 17.01
C LYS A 19 4.91 11.54 15.80
N VAL A 20 4.05 10.90 14.99
CA VAL A 20 3.55 11.47 13.76
C VAL A 20 2.07 11.79 13.96
N GLU A 21 1.68 13.04 13.72
CA GLU A 21 0.30 13.48 13.74
C GLU A 21 -0.18 13.78 12.33
N GLY A 22 -1.39 13.35 11.99
CA GLY A 22 -2.01 13.54 10.68
C GLY A 22 -3.21 12.62 10.47
N GLU A 23 -3.78 12.66 9.27
CA GLU A 23 -5.04 11.96 8.96
C GLU A 23 -4.88 10.70 8.10
N SER A 24 -3.68 10.32 7.69
CA SER A 24 -3.50 9.10 6.90
C SER A 24 -3.71 7.84 7.72
N GLY A 25 -4.17 6.75 7.10
CA GLY A 25 -4.37 5.47 7.77
C GLY A 25 -3.09 4.93 8.42
N TYR A 26 -1.94 5.12 7.76
CA TYR A 26 -0.63 4.76 8.28
C TYR A 26 -0.27 5.53 9.56
N ILE A 27 -0.45 6.84 9.55
CA ILE A 27 -0.20 7.71 10.71
C ILE A 27 -1.07 7.31 11.90
N ASN A 28 -2.33 6.97 11.66
CA ASN A 28 -3.21 6.47 12.71
C ASN A 28 -2.75 5.14 13.29
N LEU A 29 -2.28 4.22 12.47
CA LEU A 29 -1.72 2.95 12.91
C LEU A 29 -0.45 3.17 13.76
N MET A 30 0.46 4.04 13.31
CA MET A 30 1.67 4.38 14.06
C MET A 30 1.36 5.03 15.41
N ARG A 31 0.35 5.89 15.48
CA ARG A 31 -0.09 6.53 16.73
C ARG A 31 -0.68 5.52 17.73
N ILE A 32 -1.49 4.57 17.24
CA ILE A 32 -2.03 3.48 18.08
C ILE A 32 -0.91 2.61 18.58
N LYS A 33 0.02 2.23 17.71
CA LYS A 33 1.21 1.43 18.03
C LYS A 33 2.06 2.11 19.11
N SER A 34 2.40 3.38 18.93
CA SER A 34 3.17 4.17 19.88
C SER A 34 2.56 4.13 21.29
N ARG A 35 1.26 4.45 21.39
CA ARG A 35 0.55 4.46 22.69
C ARG A 35 0.53 3.08 23.36
N TYR A 36 0.35 2.03 22.59
CA TYR A 36 0.36 0.66 23.09
C TYR A 36 1.71 0.30 23.70
N TYR A 37 2.81 0.59 23.00
CA TYR A 37 4.14 0.29 23.51
C TYR A 37 4.53 1.16 24.70
N GLU A 38 4.35 2.49 24.63
CA GLU A 38 4.75 3.41 25.69
C GLU A 38 4.02 3.16 27.01
N LYS A 39 2.71 2.94 26.94
CA LYS A 39 1.87 2.85 28.15
C LYS A 39 1.66 1.44 28.67
N GLY A 40 1.70 0.44 27.80
CA GLY A 40 1.40 -0.95 28.15
C GLY A 40 2.63 -1.84 28.20
N VAL A 41 3.40 -1.86 27.13
CA VAL A 41 4.44 -2.88 26.95
C VAL A 41 5.72 -2.55 27.72
N PHE A 42 6.27 -1.34 27.57
CA PHE A 42 7.56 -1.00 28.18
C PHE A 42 7.59 -1.10 29.69
N PRO A 43 6.63 -0.58 30.47
CA PRO A 43 6.66 -0.70 31.91
C PRO A 43 6.61 -2.16 32.37
N LYS A 44 5.80 -2.98 31.73
CA LYS A 44 5.69 -4.40 32.04
C LYS A 44 6.97 -5.15 31.69
N LEU A 45 7.55 -4.88 30.51
CA LEU A 45 8.79 -5.50 30.06
C LEU A 45 9.95 -5.19 30.99
N GLN A 46 10.09 -3.94 31.46
CA GLN A 46 11.12 -3.54 32.40
C GLN A 46 11.00 -4.30 33.75
N GLY A 47 9.77 -4.44 34.24
CA GLY A 47 9.51 -5.24 35.45
C GLY A 47 9.89 -6.71 35.26
N ASP A 48 9.46 -7.32 34.18
CA ASP A 48 9.73 -8.73 33.87
C ASP A 48 11.23 -9.02 33.69
N ILE A 49 11.98 -8.14 33.03
CA ILE A 49 13.43 -8.25 32.88
C ILE A 49 14.12 -8.12 34.22
N GLY A 50 13.67 -7.17 35.05
CA GLY A 50 14.20 -6.98 36.39
C GLY A 50 14.08 -8.24 37.26
N GLU A 51 12.93 -8.89 37.25
CA GLU A 51 12.71 -10.14 38.00
C GLU A 51 13.59 -11.29 37.48
N VAL A 52 13.69 -11.48 36.20
CA VAL A 52 14.47 -12.57 35.56
C VAL A 52 15.97 -12.40 35.81
N LEU A 53 16.47 -11.15 35.94
CA LEU A 53 17.88 -10.86 36.16
C LEU A 53 18.28 -10.91 37.62
N LYS A 54 17.36 -10.99 38.59
CA LYS A 54 17.72 -11.08 40.03
C LYS A 54 18.73 -12.18 40.36
N PRO A 55 18.63 -13.41 39.81
CA PRO A 55 19.61 -14.47 40.05
C PRO A 55 20.94 -14.30 39.31
N PHE A 56 20.98 -13.40 38.27
CA PHE A 56 22.11 -13.26 37.35
C PHE A 56 22.46 -11.79 37.11
N PRO A 57 22.75 -10.98 38.12
CA PRO A 57 22.98 -9.55 37.92
C PRO A 57 24.15 -9.25 36.99
N GLU A 58 25.18 -10.09 36.95
CA GLU A 58 26.32 -9.98 36.03
C GLU A 58 25.98 -10.22 34.57
N PHE A 59 24.88 -10.91 34.27
CA PHE A 59 24.44 -11.21 32.93
C PHE A 59 23.70 -10.03 32.28
N ARG A 60 23.42 -8.98 33.03
CA ARG A 60 22.59 -7.84 32.59
C ARG A 60 23.10 -7.19 31.31
N GLU A 61 24.37 -6.83 31.22
CA GLU A 61 24.94 -6.18 30.05
C GLU A 61 24.90 -7.06 28.82
N GLU A 62 25.23 -8.33 28.96
CA GLU A 62 25.19 -9.30 27.87
C GLU A 62 23.77 -9.53 27.38
N LEU A 63 22.80 -9.69 28.30
CA LEU A 63 21.39 -9.83 27.94
C LEU A 63 20.94 -8.69 27.05
N PHE A 64 21.15 -7.45 27.45
CA PHE A 64 20.72 -6.29 26.70
C PHE A 64 21.48 -6.12 25.37
N ASP A 65 22.75 -6.48 25.31
CA ASP A 65 23.52 -6.49 24.07
C ASP A 65 22.93 -7.49 23.05
N LYS A 66 22.59 -8.69 23.52
CA LYS A 66 22.05 -9.75 22.67
C LYS A 66 20.63 -9.47 22.21
N LEU A 67 19.77 -8.97 23.07
CA LEU A 67 18.44 -8.51 22.72
C LEU A 67 18.51 -7.37 21.69
N TYR A 68 19.36 -6.38 21.93
CA TYR A 68 19.57 -5.29 20.97
C TYR A 68 20.00 -5.82 19.59
N THR A 69 21.01 -6.70 19.57
CA THR A 69 21.56 -7.24 18.32
C THR A 69 20.51 -7.97 17.50
N PHE A 70 19.67 -8.78 18.17
CA PHE A 70 18.60 -9.50 17.48
C PHE A 70 17.51 -8.54 16.96
N PHE A 71 16.90 -7.75 17.85
CA PHE A 71 15.76 -6.93 17.47
C PHE A 71 16.11 -5.82 16.48
N ASN A 72 17.28 -5.19 16.61
CA ASN A 72 17.74 -4.18 15.66
C ASN A 72 17.90 -4.74 14.23
N ARG A 73 18.07 -6.04 14.08
CA ARG A 73 18.20 -6.70 12.79
C ARG A 73 16.87 -6.85 12.04
N TYR A 74 15.78 -7.06 12.76
CA TYR A 74 14.50 -7.44 12.17
C TYR A 74 13.46 -6.31 12.10
N PHE A 75 13.82 -5.11 12.50
CA PHE A 75 12.88 -3.99 12.51
C PHE A 75 13.40 -2.81 11.71
N SER A 76 12.47 -2.18 10.95
CA SER A 76 12.73 -0.92 10.26
C SER A 76 12.62 0.26 11.23
N GLU A 77 13.16 1.41 10.83
CA GLU A 77 12.96 2.68 11.57
C GLU A 77 11.48 3.06 11.74
N SER A 78 10.58 2.53 10.91
CA SER A 78 9.13 2.72 11.03
C SER A 78 8.46 1.74 11.99
N GLY A 79 9.23 0.83 12.62
CA GLY A 79 8.74 -0.15 13.60
C GLY A 79 7.95 -1.30 12.98
N SER A 80 7.95 -1.47 11.67
CA SER A 80 7.43 -2.69 11.03
C SER A 80 8.47 -3.81 11.10
N ILE A 81 8.00 -5.05 11.22
CA ILE A 81 8.86 -6.22 11.08
C ILE A 81 9.39 -6.21 9.65
N TYR A 82 10.73 -6.19 9.54
CA TYR A 82 11.33 -5.79 8.30
C TYR A 82 12.24 -6.86 7.72
N PHE A 83 11.94 -7.24 6.50
CA PHE A 83 12.79 -8.14 5.72
C PHE A 83 13.99 -7.45 5.05
N ARG A 84 14.10 -6.12 5.11
CA ARG A 84 15.09 -5.33 4.37
C ARG A 84 16.53 -5.56 4.80
N TYR A 85 16.76 -6.01 6.03
CA TYR A 85 18.10 -6.29 6.53
C TYR A 85 18.55 -7.74 6.31
N THR A 86 17.70 -8.55 5.71
CA THR A 86 18.10 -9.88 5.27
C THR A 86 18.66 -9.81 3.84
N PRO A 87 19.68 -10.61 3.48
CA PRO A 87 20.14 -10.71 2.10
C PRO A 87 19.02 -11.01 1.10
N ILE A 88 17.94 -11.55 1.58
CA ILE A 88 16.71 -11.90 0.89
C ILE A 88 15.95 -10.67 0.38
N HIS A 89 16.19 -9.48 0.94
CA HIS A 89 15.54 -8.26 0.47
C HIS A 89 15.81 -7.96 -1.00
N GLN A 90 16.95 -8.41 -1.52
CA GLN A 90 17.32 -8.21 -2.92
C GLN A 90 16.97 -9.40 -3.80
N ASN A 91 16.59 -10.54 -3.22
CA ASN A 91 16.26 -11.76 -3.94
C ASN A 91 14.85 -12.22 -3.62
N VAL A 92 14.13 -12.64 -4.64
CA VAL A 92 12.79 -13.24 -4.54
C VAL A 92 12.82 -14.55 -3.77
N TYR A 93 13.97 -15.19 -3.73
CA TYR A 93 14.12 -16.55 -3.28
C TYR A 93 14.87 -16.63 -1.96
N GLU A 94 14.32 -17.39 -1.03
CA GLU A 94 15.04 -17.89 0.12
C GLU A 94 15.34 -19.37 -0.09
N LYS A 95 16.59 -19.75 0.13
CA LYS A 95 16.95 -21.17 0.09
C LYS A 95 16.33 -21.83 1.32
N VAL A 96 15.32 -22.65 1.10
CA VAL A 96 14.73 -23.49 2.14
C VAL A 96 15.56 -24.76 2.24
N TYR A 97 16.10 -25.01 3.42
CA TYR A 97 16.71 -26.30 3.71
C TYR A 97 15.59 -27.26 4.07
N THR A 98 15.27 -28.13 3.13
CA THR A 98 14.31 -29.22 3.31
C THR A 98 14.92 -30.51 2.76
N ASP A 99 14.50 -31.62 3.31
CA ASP A 99 14.86 -32.94 2.80
C ASP A 99 14.12 -33.30 1.51
N ASP A 100 13.14 -32.50 1.14
CA ASP A 100 12.42 -32.61 -0.12
C ASP A 100 13.25 -32.05 -1.27
N LYS A 101 13.65 -32.93 -2.17
CA LYS A 101 14.52 -32.60 -3.32
C LYS A 101 13.85 -31.75 -4.37
N ASP A 102 12.52 -31.63 -4.35
CA ASP A 102 11.73 -30.90 -5.32
C ASP A 102 11.50 -29.44 -4.90
N VAL A 103 11.81 -29.09 -3.65
CA VAL A 103 11.71 -27.71 -3.16
C VAL A 103 13.03 -26.99 -3.42
N ILE A 104 13.11 -26.31 -4.56
CA ILE A 104 14.33 -25.59 -4.96
C ILE A 104 14.28 -24.11 -4.53
N LEU A 105 13.10 -23.49 -4.56
CA LEU A 105 12.91 -22.07 -4.37
C LEU A 105 11.63 -21.80 -3.58
N PHE A 106 11.78 -21.04 -2.50
CA PHE A 106 10.65 -20.61 -1.69
C PHE A 106 10.74 -19.11 -1.41
N TRP A 107 9.65 -18.37 -1.62
CA TRP A 107 9.58 -16.97 -1.24
C TRP A 107 8.81 -16.80 0.06
N LYS A 108 9.39 -16.12 1.04
CA LYS A 108 8.72 -15.83 2.33
C LYS A 108 7.69 -14.73 2.27
N THR A 109 7.42 -14.18 1.11
CA THR A 109 6.45 -13.10 0.92
C THR A 109 5.02 -13.52 1.23
N HIS A 110 4.70 -14.81 1.15
CA HIS A 110 3.40 -15.35 1.54
C HIS A 110 3.04 -15.11 3.02
N MET A 111 4.03 -14.84 3.87
CA MET A 111 3.83 -14.48 5.27
C MET A 111 3.43 -13.00 5.48
N LEU A 112 3.35 -12.20 4.42
CA LEU A 112 3.12 -10.78 4.51
C LEU A 112 1.84 -10.35 3.79
N TYR A 113 1.13 -9.37 4.39
CA TYR A 113 0.23 -8.52 3.63
C TYR A 113 0.98 -7.28 3.16
N TYR A 114 0.90 -7.00 1.88
CA TYR A 114 1.39 -5.77 1.31
C TYR A 114 0.32 -4.69 1.40
N VAL A 115 0.60 -3.64 2.16
CA VAL A 115 -0.26 -2.48 2.33
C VAL A 115 0.26 -1.36 1.44
N LYS A 116 -0.49 -1.08 0.39
CA LYS A 116 -0.20 0.04 -0.50
C LYS A 116 -0.73 1.34 0.09
N THR A 117 0.07 2.40 0.07
CA THR A 117 -0.38 3.74 0.40
C THR A 117 -0.48 4.61 -0.85
N GLU A 118 -1.50 5.46 -0.93
CA GLU A 118 -1.61 6.45 -2.00
C GLU A 118 -0.56 7.55 -1.79
N ARG A 119 0.07 8.00 -2.88
CA ARG A 119 1.09 9.07 -2.88
C ARG A 119 0.50 10.48 -2.70
N LEU A 120 -0.55 10.63 -1.97
CA LEU A 120 -1.07 11.94 -1.64
C LEU A 120 -0.36 12.46 -0.39
N PHE A 121 0.62 13.33 -0.59
CA PHE A 121 1.20 14.06 0.52
C PHE A 121 0.13 14.93 1.16
N LYS A 122 0.04 14.85 2.48
CA LYS A 122 -0.79 15.71 3.31
C LYS A 122 0.09 16.50 4.26
N ASN A 123 -0.45 17.57 4.81
CA ASN A 123 0.21 18.27 5.90
C ASN A 123 0.56 17.27 7.01
N LEU A 124 1.79 17.32 7.50
CA LEU A 124 2.28 16.43 8.52
C LEU A 124 2.88 17.21 9.67
N GLU A 125 2.48 16.87 10.86
CA GLU A 125 3.15 17.31 12.09
C GLU A 125 3.89 16.12 12.72
N ALA A 126 5.19 16.30 13.03
CA ALA A 126 6.04 15.25 13.57
C ALA A 126 6.94 15.79 14.69
N GLU A 127 7.12 15.03 15.75
CA GLU A 127 8.07 15.33 16.83
C GLU A 127 9.24 14.35 16.75
N ILE A 128 10.46 14.88 16.55
CA ILE A 128 11.66 14.09 16.32
C ILE A 128 12.77 14.64 17.22
N ASP A 129 13.32 13.81 18.08
CA ASP A 129 14.42 14.15 18.99
C ASP A 129 14.17 15.46 19.79
N GLY A 130 12.90 15.72 20.16
CA GLY A 130 12.47 16.88 20.92
C GLY A 130 12.19 18.13 20.08
N PHE A 131 12.34 18.05 18.76
CA PHE A 131 11.95 19.11 17.83
C PHE A 131 10.60 18.83 17.18
N LYS A 132 9.75 19.85 17.10
CA LYS A 132 8.48 19.78 16.37
C LYS A 132 8.65 20.27 14.96
N PHE A 133 8.18 19.51 13.99
CA PHE A 133 8.19 19.84 12.57
C PHE A 133 6.77 19.89 12.03
N PHE A 134 6.52 20.82 11.14
CA PHE A 134 5.28 20.90 10.38
C PHE A 134 5.61 21.03 8.88
N PHE A 135 5.10 20.13 8.08
CA PHE A 135 5.26 20.11 6.63
C PHE A 135 3.98 20.61 5.97
N ASP A 136 4.06 21.75 5.31
CA ASP A 136 2.95 22.41 4.62
C ASP A 136 2.98 22.04 3.15
N VAL A 137 1.97 21.31 2.71
CA VAL A 137 1.81 20.86 1.31
C VAL A 137 0.81 21.70 0.53
N SER A 138 0.37 22.84 1.06
CA SER A 138 -0.65 23.70 0.44
C SER A 138 -0.28 24.17 -0.98
N VAL A 139 1.01 24.28 -1.27
CA VAL A 139 1.56 24.65 -2.60
C VAL A 139 1.92 23.44 -3.48
N LEU A 140 1.65 22.23 -3.00
CA LEU A 140 2.00 21.01 -3.70
C LEU A 140 0.88 20.66 -4.69
N GLU A 141 0.99 21.14 -5.92
CA GLU A 141 0.04 20.81 -6.96
C GLU A 141 0.11 19.33 -7.30
N HIS A 142 -1.05 18.68 -7.39
CA HIS A 142 -1.17 17.31 -7.90
C HIS A 142 -0.76 17.28 -9.38
N LYS A 143 0.41 16.74 -9.68
CA LYS A 143 0.98 16.73 -11.03
C LYS A 143 0.54 15.52 -11.83
N LYS A 144 0.49 15.71 -13.17
CA LYS A 144 0.12 14.68 -14.13
C LYS A 144 1.14 13.52 -14.12
N ALA A 145 0.67 12.33 -14.45
CA ALA A 145 1.54 11.18 -14.76
C ALA A 145 2.67 11.61 -15.71
N PHE A 146 3.86 11.01 -15.62
CA PHE A 146 5.09 11.26 -16.40
C PHE A 146 6.10 12.28 -15.87
N GLU A 147 5.85 13.03 -14.82
CA GLU A 147 6.83 13.95 -14.30
C GLU A 147 7.60 13.34 -13.13
N LYS A 148 8.86 12.95 -13.35
CA LYS A 148 9.81 12.63 -12.25
C LYS A 148 10.08 13.91 -11.47
N LYS A 149 9.64 13.95 -10.20
CA LYS A 149 9.90 15.12 -9.35
C LYS A 149 10.37 14.66 -7.98
N GLU A 150 11.57 15.14 -7.68
CA GLU A 150 12.11 15.12 -6.32
C GLU A 150 11.36 16.15 -5.48
N ILE A 151 11.18 15.87 -4.20
CA ILE A 151 10.58 16.80 -3.25
C ILE A 151 11.65 17.77 -2.78
N ILE A 152 11.25 19.04 -2.64
CA ILE A 152 12.09 20.09 -2.08
C ILE A 152 11.43 20.60 -0.81
N TYR A 153 12.25 20.81 0.20
CA TYR A 153 11.91 21.43 1.45
C TYR A 153 12.52 22.82 1.56
N GLU A 154 11.68 23.81 1.88
CA GLU A 154 12.12 25.18 2.14
C GLU A 154 11.65 25.58 3.54
N PHE A 155 12.56 26.08 4.39
CA PHE A 155 12.18 26.59 5.68
C PHE A 155 11.29 27.82 5.52
N LYS A 156 10.09 27.78 6.13
CA LYS A 156 9.12 28.87 6.08
C LYS A 156 9.21 29.79 7.30
N GLU A 157 8.98 29.20 8.47
CA GLU A 157 8.93 29.94 9.73
C GLU A 157 9.06 29.02 10.93
N LYS A 158 9.27 29.61 12.11
CA LYS A 158 9.11 28.95 13.39
C LYS A 158 7.84 29.47 14.06
N ARG A 159 6.90 28.57 14.33
CA ARG A 159 5.65 28.90 15.02
C ARG A 159 5.86 29.25 16.49
N LYS A 160 4.89 29.91 17.11
CA LYS A 160 4.91 30.28 18.53
C LYS A 160 4.95 29.09 19.48
N ASP A 161 4.41 27.94 19.05
CA ASP A 161 4.45 26.65 19.76
C ASP A 161 5.79 25.91 19.62
N GLY A 162 6.75 26.52 18.92
CA GLY A 162 8.09 25.97 18.69
C GLY A 162 8.20 25.08 17.45
N ALA A 163 7.12 24.85 16.72
CA ALA A 163 7.14 24.01 15.51
C ALA A 163 7.91 24.69 14.37
N ILE A 164 8.80 23.92 13.73
CA ILE A 164 9.59 24.32 12.56
C ILE A 164 8.75 24.00 11.33
N VAL A 165 8.38 25.02 10.56
CA VAL A 165 7.50 24.88 9.39
C VAL A 165 8.32 24.82 8.12
N PHE A 166 8.08 23.80 7.31
CA PHE A 166 8.62 23.63 5.97
C PHE A 166 7.52 23.73 4.91
N ASN A 167 7.74 24.55 3.88
CA ASN A 167 6.98 24.42 2.64
C ASN A 167 7.55 23.24 1.86
N VAL A 168 6.64 22.41 1.35
CA VAL A 168 6.97 21.24 0.54
C VAL A 168 6.51 21.49 -0.89
N SER A 169 7.41 21.36 -1.85
CA SER A 169 7.10 21.51 -3.26
C SER A 169 7.84 20.46 -4.10
N TYR A 170 7.44 20.30 -5.36
CA TYR A 170 8.20 19.49 -6.29
C TYR A 170 9.36 20.26 -6.91
N SER A 171 10.47 19.58 -7.10
CA SER A 171 11.65 20.14 -7.78
C SER A 171 11.31 20.57 -9.20
N GLU A 172 11.58 21.82 -9.52
CA GLU A 172 11.59 22.31 -10.89
C GLU A 172 13.04 22.31 -11.42
N ARG A 173 13.25 21.76 -12.60
CA ARG A 173 14.56 21.76 -13.29
C ARG A 173 15.72 21.17 -12.48
N GLY A 174 15.47 20.13 -11.67
CA GLY A 174 16.52 19.46 -10.90
C GLY A 174 17.06 20.23 -9.69
N ARG A 175 16.32 21.20 -9.16
CA ARG A 175 16.64 21.84 -7.88
C ARG A 175 16.64 20.78 -6.76
N LYS A 176 17.58 20.93 -5.82
CA LYS A 176 17.67 20.07 -4.62
C LYS A 176 17.41 20.89 -3.36
N THR A 177 16.95 20.24 -2.29
CA THR A 177 16.84 20.83 -0.96
C THR A 177 18.19 21.39 -0.51
N LYS A 178 18.20 22.66 -0.11
CA LYS A 178 19.42 23.35 0.30
C LYS A 178 19.62 23.27 1.82
N ILE A 179 20.03 22.11 2.32
CA ILE A 179 20.15 21.81 3.76
C ILE A 179 20.99 22.85 4.49
N VAL A 180 22.12 23.28 3.91
CA VAL A 180 23.01 24.29 4.52
C VAL A 180 22.32 25.64 4.70
N GLU A 181 21.49 26.06 3.76
CA GLU A 181 20.71 27.32 3.87
C GLU A 181 19.64 27.18 4.95
N ILE A 182 18.97 26.04 5.03
CA ILE A 182 17.98 25.71 6.07
C ILE A 182 18.62 25.78 7.47
N LEU A 183 19.75 25.12 7.66
CA LEU A 183 20.47 25.13 8.96
C LEU A 183 20.89 26.54 9.36
N ARG A 184 21.32 27.38 8.41
CA ARG A 184 21.66 28.79 8.68
C ARG A 184 20.43 29.59 9.09
N ALA A 185 19.30 29.38 8.42
CA ALA A 185 18.04 30.06 8.75
C ALA A 185 17.53 29.65 10.15
N LEU A 186 17.54 28.36 10.46
CA LEU A 186 17.15 27.82 11.77
C LEU A 186 18.05 28.35 12.89
N LYS A 187 19.36 28.46 12.66
CA LYS A 187 20.29 29.05 13.61
C LYS A 187 19.97 30.53 13.93
N LYS A 188 19.51 31.31 12.93
CA LYS A 188 19.06 32.70 13.15
C LYS A 188 17.79 32.77 14.02
N GLU A 189 16.90 31.78 13.92
CA GLU A 189 15.70 31.62 14.75
C GLU A 189 15.99 30.98 16.12
N GLY A 190 17.28 30.81 16.49
CA GLY A 190 17.67 30.25 17.77
C GLY A 190 17.50 28.73 17.89
N VAL A 191 17.30 28.02 16.78
CA VAL A 191 17.16 26.56 16.74
C VAL A 191 18.51 25.92 16.43
N LYS A 192 19.03 25.13 17.35
CA LYS A 192 20.26 24.35 17.17
C LYS A 192 19.89 22.91 16.81
N ILE A 193 19.84 22.63 15.54
CA ILE A 193 19.51 21.30 14.99
C ILE A 193 20.66 20.81 14.12
N THR A 194 20.85 19.49 14.07
CA THR A 194 21.84 18.83 13.22
C THR A 194 21.25 18.46 11.88
N GLU A 195 22.11 18.24 10.88
CA GLU A 195 21.73 17.77 9.55
C GLU A 195 20.99 16.42 9.63
N ASP A 196 21.50 15.49 10.46
CA ASP A 196 20.89 14.16 10.65
C ASP A 196 19.44 14.22 11.12
N ILE A 197 19.11 15.17 12.04
CA ILE A 197 17.73 15.33 12.52
C ILE A 197 16.83 15.88 11.41
N LEU A 198 17.32 16.83 10.59
CA LEU A 198 16.59 17.35 9.45
C LEU A 198 16.34 16.27 8.39
N GLU A 199 17.37 15.50 8.04
CA GLU A 199 17.23 14.39 7.11
C GLU A 199 16.27 13.32 7.63
N LYS A 200 16.31 13.04 8.93
CA LYS A 200 15.35 12.14 9.59
C LYS A 200 13.92 12.68 9.47
N ALA A 201 13.74 13.99 9.64
CA ALA A 201 12.44 14.63 9.50
C ALA A 201 11.92 14.57 8.06
N PHE A 202 12.75 14.84 7.08
CA PHE A 202 12.40 14.75 5.66
C PHE A 202 12.06 13.32 5.24
N ARG A 203 12.85 12.33 5.66
CA ARG A 203 12.54 10.91 5.43
C ARG A 203 11.21 10.49 6.05
N ILE A 204 10.87 11.00 7.23
CA ILE A 204 9.57 10.71 7.87
C ILE A 204 8.43 11.32 7.06
N PHE A 205 8.60 12.53 6.55
CA PHE A 205 7.60 13.15 5.68
C PHE A 205 7.44 12.34 4.37
N GLU A 206 8.54 11.97 3.73
CA GLU A 206 8.55 11.18 2.49
C GLU A 206 7.90 9.80 2.68
N LYS A 207 8.09 9.18 3.83
CA LYS A 207 7.46 7.91 4.18
C LYS A 207 5.92 7.94 4.20
N GLN A 208 5.27 9.11 4.29
CA GLN A 208 3.81 9.19 4.10
C GLN A 208 3.36 8.66 2.75
N SER A 209 4.18 8.85 1.72
CA SER A 209 3.82 8.57 0.35
C SER A 209 4.53 7.36 -0.24
N GLU A 210 5.60 6.88 0.40
CA GLU A 210 6.45 5.82 -0.12
C GLU A 210 6.30 4.49 0.63
N VAL A 211 5.32 4.37 1.50
CA VAL A 211 5.30 3.24 2.41
C VAL A 211 4.83 1.99 1.69
N ASP A 212 5.80 1.20 1.29
CA ASP A 212 5.64 -0.24 1.25
C ASP A 212 5.57 -0.71 2.71
N TYR A 213 4.38 -0.75 3.25
CA TYR A 213 4.13 -1.23 4.59
C TYR A 213 3.70 -2.69 4.53
N PHE A 214 4.35 -3.52 5.33
CA PHE A 214 4.04 -4.94 5.40
C PHE A 214 3.46 -5.28 6.76
N ILE A 215 2.38 -6.06 6.78
CA ILE A 215 1.82 -6.66 7.99
C ILE A 215 2.18 -8.14 7.97
N ASN A 216 2.83 -8.63 9.02
CA ASN A 216 3.19 -10.04 9.10
C ASN A 216 1.97 -10.87 9.50
N LYS A 217 1.61 -11.86 8.69
CA LYS A 217 0.45 -12.74 8.93
C LYS A 217 0.62 -13.62 10.16
N ASN A 218 1.86 -13.97 10.53
CA ASN A 218 2.21 -14.77 11.70
C ASN A 218 3.56 -14.34 12.28
N ALA A 219 3.59 -13.13 12.85
CA ALA A 219 4.81 -12.54 13.41
C ALA A 219 5.42 -13.40 14.53
N LYS A 220 4.59 -14.06 15.32
CA LYS A 220 5.02 -14.88 16.46
C LYS A 220 5.88 -16.06 16.02
N GLU A 221 5.39 -16.82 15.08
CA GLU A 221 6.11 -17.99 14.56
C GLU A 221 7.39 -17.57 13.86
N PHE A 222 7.31 -16.60 12.95
CA PHE A 222 8.46 -16.08 12.24
C PHE A 222 9.57 -15.59 13.17
N LEU A 223 9.26 -14.71 14.11
CA LEU A 223 10.26 -14.14 14.99
C LEU A 223 10.85 -15.17 15.98
N ARG A 224 10.03 -16.11 16.45
CA ARG A 224 10.52 -17.19 17.33
C ARG A 224 11.46 -18.16 16.59
N GLU A 225 11.12 -18.49 15.35
CA GLU A 225 11.99 -19.30 14.48
C GLU A 225 13.33 -18.58 14.27
N GLN A 226 13.28 -17.31 13.84
CA GLN A 226 14.50 -16.54 13.60
C GLN A 226 15.32 -16.35 14.88
N PHE A 227 14.70 -16.16 16.03
CA PHE A 227 15.39 -16.05 17.31
C PHE A 227 16.07 -17.37 17.70
N ASN A 228 15.41 -18.50 17.53
CA ASN A 228 16.00 -19.80 17.82
C ASN A 228 17.23 -20.07 16.93
N ILE A 229 17.15 -19.78 15.63
CA ILE A 229 18.29 -19.92 14.71
C ILE A 229 19.44 -19.01 15.12
N TRP A 230 19.14 -17.75 15.44
CA TRP A 230 20.13 -16.78 15.90
C TRP A 230 20.75 -17.18 17.24
N LEU A 231 19.93 -17.62 18.19
CA LEU A 231 20.40 -18.10 19.50
C LEU A 231 21.32 -19.31 19.36
N TYR A 232 20.95 -20.23 18.47
CA TYR A 232 21.77 -21.40 18.17
C TYR A 232 23.14 -20.98 17.63
N GLN A 233 23.18 -20.11 16.64
CA GLN A 233 24.42 -19.55 16.10
C GLN A 233 25.26 -18.86 17.18
N TYR A 234 24.62 -18.05 18.03
CA TYR A 234 25.30 -17.35 19.13
C TYR A 234 25.92 -18.32 20.12
N VAL A 235 25.18 -19.34 20.53
CA VAL A 235 25.64 -20.35 21.50
C VAL A 235 26.84 -21.15 20.98
N PHE A 236 26.84 -21.50 19.69
CA PHE A 236 27.89 -22.32 19.10
C PHE A 236 29.03 -21.54 18.43
N SER A 237 28.93 -20.22 18.34
CA SER A 237 29.98 -19.38 17.75
C SER A 237 31.06 -18.94 18.74
N GLY A 238 30.87 -19.21 20.04
CA GLY A 238 31.79 -18.80 21.12
C GLY A 238 32.40 -19.99 21.86
N GLU A 239 33.59 -19.81 22.38
CA GLU A 239 34.19 -20.71 23.40
C GLU A 239 33.46 -20.51 24.74
N SER A 240 32.30 -21.13 24.91
CA SER A 240 31.56 -21.02 26.17
C SER A 240 31.60 -22.34 26.93
N GLU A 241 32.00 -22.27 28.18
CA GLU A 241 31.82 -23.39 29.08
C GLU A 241 30.33 -23.65 29.34
N TRP A 242 29.89 -24.88 29.17
CA TRP A 242 28.51 -25.33 29.38
C TRP A 242 28.22 -25.57 30.85
N THR A 243 28.27 -24.50 31.67
CA THR A 243 27.90 -24.56 33.06
C THR A 243 26.40 -24.47 33.26
N GLU A 244 25.88 -25.05 34.35
CA GLU A 244 24.47 -24.95 34.72
C GLU A 244 24.00 -23.46 34.77
N LYS A 245 24.87 -22.60 35.31
CA LYS A 245 24.62 -21.15 35.37
C LYS A 245 24.47 -20.57 33.97
N ARG A 246 25.36 -20.93 33.05
CA ARG A 246 25.29 -20.46 31.65
C ARG A 246 24.03 -20.90 30.94
N ILE A 247 23.61 -22.14 31.12
CA ILE A 247 22.36 -22.66 30.55
C ILE A 247 21.16 -21.88 31.07
N LYS A 248 21.11 -21.58 32.39
CA LYS A 248 20.05 -20.75 32.98
C LYS A 248 20.04 -19.31 32.45
N GLN A 249 21.20 -18.70 32.21
CA GLN A 249 21.32 -17.37 31.59
C GLN A 249 20.79 -17.37 30.15
N LEU A 250 21.13 -18.38 29.33
CA LEU A 250 20.64 -18.53 27.98
C LEU A 250 19.11 -18.76 27.94
N GLN A 251 18.59 -19.55 28.89
CA GLN A 251 17.16 -19.72 29.05
C GLN A 251 16.47 -18.40 29.38
N ALA A 252 17.04 -17.61 30.30
CA ALA A 252 16.55 -16.28 30.67
C ALA A 252 16.51 -15.32 29.43
N LEU A 253 17.57 -15.33 28.61
CA LEU A 253 17.62 -14.57 27.36
C LEU A 253 16.49 -14.98 26.40
N LYS A 254 16.28 -16.29 26.23
CA LYS A 254 15.22 -16.83 25.39
C LYS A 254 13.84 -16.44 25.91
N ASP A 255 13.57 -16.57 27.19
CA ASP A 255 12.28 -16.27 27.80
C ASP A 255 11.92 -14.79 27.67
N ILE A 256 12.89 -13.90 27.88
CA ILE A 256 12.70 -12.46 27.68
C ILE A 256 12.47 -12.13 26.21
N ALA A 257 13.28 -12.67 25.29
CA ALA A 257 13.09 -12.46 23.87
C ALA A 257 11.71 -12.92 23.41
N PHE A 258 11.23 -14.06 23.88
CA PHE A 258 9.91 -14.57 23.55
C PHE A 258 8.77 -13.71 24.11
N LYS A 259 8.93 -13.14 25.32
CA LYS A 259 7.97 -12.15 25.83
C LYS A 259 7.90 -10.91 24.93
N ILE A 260 9.03 -10.40 24.48
CA ILE A 260 9.07 -9.27 23.54
C ILE A 260 8.37 -9.63 22.23
N ILE A 261 8.69 -10.81 21.70
CA ILE A 261 8.04 -11.34 20.47
C ILE A 261 6.53 -11.45 20.66
N ASP A 262 6.07 -11.92 21.81
CA ASP A 262 4.62 -12.05 22.08
C ASP A 262 3.93 -10.69 22.10
N PHE A 263 4.54 -9.64 22.66
CA PHE A 263 3.97 -8.29 22.59
C PHE A 263 3.89 -7.74 21.16
N ILE A 264 4.96 -7.96 20.38
CA ILE A 264 4.99 -7.55 18.96
C ILE A 264 3.90 -8.27 18.20
N SER A 265 3.79 -9.59 18.40
CA SER A 265 2.85 -10.44 17.68
C SER A 265 1.40 -10.09 17.96
N GLN A 266 1.06 -9.77 19.22
CA GLN A 266 -0.29 -9.31 19.56
C GLN A 266 -0.69 -8.06 18.75
N PHE A 267 0.24 -7.14 18.56
CA PHE A 267 -0.02 -5.95 17.76
C PHE A 267 -0.17 -6.28 16.27
N GLU A 268 0.72 -7.10 15.70
CA GLU A 268 0.64 -7.53 14.30
C GLU A 268 -0.66 -8.30 14.03
N ASP A 269 -1.09 -9.18 14.95
CA ASP A 269 -2.37 -9.91 14.85
C ASP A 269 -3.57 -8.96 14.80
N GLU A 270 -3.55 -7.87 15.57
CA GLU A 270 -4.59 -6.84 15.50
C GLU A 270 -4.55 -6.08 14.17
N LEU A 271 -3.36 -5.78 13.64
CA LEU A 271 -3.22 -5.18 12.31
C LEU A 271 -3.78 -6.11 11.22
N VAL A 272 -3.52 -7.41 11.30
CA VAL A 272 -4.07 -8.42 10.38
C VAL A 272 -5.60 -8.38 10.40
N LYS A 273 -6.21 -8.38 11.60
CA LYS A 273 -7.67 -8.29 11.74
C LYS A 273 -8.23 -7.00 11.15
N ILE A 274 -7.58 -5.86 11.40
CA ILE A 274 -8.00 -4.55 10.87
C ILE A 274 -7.87 -4.52 9.35
N TRP A 275 -6.78 -5.07 8.82
CA TRP A 275 -6.51 -5.09 7.40
C TRP A 275 -7.53 -5.94 6.62
N ASN A 276 -7.85 -7.11 7.13
CA ASN A 276 -8.79 -8.04 6.51
C ASN A 276 -10.27 -7.67 6.73
N LYS A 277 -10.56 -6.73 7.61
CA LYS A 277 -11.93 -6.36 7.90
C LYS A 277 -12.56 -5.62 6.71
N PRO A 278 -13.77 -6.01 6.26
CA PRO A 278 -14.55 -5.26 5.30
C PRO A 278 -14.71 -3.80 5.70
N LYS A 279 -14.63 -2.89 4.73
CA LYS A 279 -14.69 -1.45 4.96
C LYS A 279 -16.10 -0.93 4.69
N PHE A 280 -16.49 0.14 5.40
CA PHE A 280 -17.69 0.86 5.08
C PHE A 280 -17.55 1.62 3.77
N VAL A 281 -18.62 1.65 2.99
CA VAL A 281 -18.74 2.52 1.83
C VAL A 281 -18.99 3.94 2.36
N LEU A 282 -18.09 4.87 2.04
CA LEU A 282 -18.19 6.26 2.48
C LEU A 282 -19.15 7.06 1.61
N ASN A 283 -19.08 6.86 0.30
CA ASN A 283 -19.90 7.52 -0.70
C ASN A 283 -20.36 6.50 -1.74
N SER A 284 -21.62 6.58 -2.12
CA SER A 284 -22.14 5.89 -3.29
C SER A 284 -22.90 6.88 -4.16
N ASN A 285 -22.73 6.78 -5.46
CA ASN A 285 -23.45 7.53 -6.46
C ASN A 285 -23.88 6.55 -7.55
N TYR A 286 -24.94 6.89 -8.23
CA TYR A 286 -25.49 6.04 -9.28
C TYR A 286 -25.52 6.81 -10.59
N VAL A 287 -25.11 6.15 -11.64
CA VAL A 287 -25.15 6.70 -13.01
C VAL A 287 -26.23 5.95 -13.77
N ILE A 288 -27.31 6.64 -14.11
CA ILE A 288 -28.50 6.06 -14.73
C ILE A 288 -28.85 6.84 -15.99
N THR A 289 -29.08 6.16 -17.10
CA THR A 289 -29.42 6.82 -18.35
C THR A 289 -30.84 7.39 -18.34
N LEU A 290 -31.01 8.50 -19.06
CA LEU A 290 -32.29 9.22 -19.10
C LEU A 290 -33.48 8.35 -19.55
N ASP A 291 -33.27 7.42 -20.50
CA ASP A 291 -34.32 6.52 -20.96
C ASP A 291 -34.83 5.61 -19.85
N ARG A 292 -33.96 5.12 -18.97
CA ARG A 292 -34.37 4.28 -17.82
C ARG A 292 -35.21 5.05 -16.82
N ILE A 293 -34.92 6.35 -16.62
CA ILE A 293 -35.70 7.22 -15.74
C ILE A 293 -37.01 7.59 -16.43
N ALA A 294 -36.97 8.06 -17.67
CA ALA A 294 -38.12 8.54 -18.42
C ALA A 294 -39.19 7.46 -18.65
N ASN A 295 -38.77 6.20 -18.92
CA ASN A 295 -39.69 5.07 -19.06
C ASN A 295 -40.54 4.80 -17.83
N LYS A 296 -40.10 5.25 -16.68
CA LYS A 296 -40.79 5.08 -15.39
C LYS A 296 -41.47 6.38 -14.96
N ASN A 297 -40.76 7.52 -15.11
CA ASN A 297 -41.23 8.82 -14.69
C ASN A 297 -40.61 9.96 -15.51
N ILE A 298 -41.34 10.47 -16.49
CA ILE A 298 -40.86 11.57 -17.36
C ILE A 298 -40.79 12.91 -16.59
N GLU A 299 -41.67 13.13 -15.61
CA GLU A 299 -41.70 14.35 -14.81
C GLU A 299 -40.44 14.47 -13.96
N LEU A 300 -39.89 13.35 -13.50
CA LEU A 300 -38.62 13.33 -12.77
C LEU A 300 -37.45 13.79 -13.67
N VAL A 301 -37.48 13.42 -14.97
CA VAL A 301 -36.50 13.94 -15.93
C VAL A 301 -36.61 15.46 -16.06
N GLU A 302 -37.81 16.01 -16.13
CA GLU A 302 -38.00 17.48 -16.20
C GLU A 302 -37.42 18.17 -14.97
N ARG A 303 -37.62 17.59 -13.79
CA ARG A 303 -37.06 18.12 -12.54
C ARG A 303 -35.54 18.07 -12.55
N ILE A 304 -34.93 16.98 -13.02
CA ILE A 304 -33.47 16.84 -13.17
C ILE A 304 -32.94 17.94 -14.12
N LEU A 305 -33.58 18.12 -15.28
CA LEU A 305 -33.17 19.13 -16.27
C LEU A 305 -33.32 20.58 -15.76
N SER A 306 -34.27 20.81 -14.86
CA SER A 306 -34.51 22.11 -14.23
C SER A 306 -33.69 22.35 -12.98
N HIS A 307 -32.99 21.32 -12.48
CA HIS A 307 -32.22 21.39 -11.25
C HIS A 307 -31.04 22.35 -11.35
N GLU A 308 -30.74 23.08 -10.25
CA GLU A 308 -29.65 24.06 -10.17
C GLU A 308 -28.27 23.50 -10.54
N ASN A 309 -28.01 22.24 -10.19
CA ASN A 309 -26.76 21.55 -10.45
C ASN A 309 -26.69 20.93 -11.87
N PHE A 310 -27.71 21.04 -12.71
CA PHE A 310 -27.69 20.44 -14.06
C PHE A 310 -26.51 20.95 -14.90
N ASN A 311 -26.12 22.20 -14.73
CA ASN A 311 -24.96 22.75 -15.44
C ASN A 311 -23.66 22.01 -15.11
N LYS A 312 -23.49 21.49 -13.88
CA LYS A 312 -22.32 20.70 -13.48
C LYS A 312 -22.31 19.36 -14.22
N GLN A 313 -23.46 18.70 -14.35
CA GLN A 313 -23.61 17.48 -15.12
C GLN A 313 -23.32 17.72 -16.61
N GLY A 314 -23.86 18.80 -17.20
CA GLY A 314 -23.61 19.17 -18.60
C GLY A 314 -22.13 19.46 -18.87
N ASN A 315 -21.44 20.11 -17.95
CA ASN A 315 -19.99 20.34 -18.06
C ASN A 315 -19.21 19.02 -18.01
N GLU A 316 -19.55 18.10 -17.10
CA GLU A 316 -18.94 16.77 -17.08
C GLU A 316 -19.15 16.01 -18.40
N TRP A 317 -20.32 16.10 -19.00
CA TRP A 317 -20.56 15.47 -20.30
C TRP A 317 -19.69 16.06 -21.42
N ARG A 318 -19.43 17.39 -21.40
CA ARG A 318 -18.50 18.04 -22.35
C ARG A 318 -17.06 17.61 -22.10
N ASP A 319 -16.62 17.63 -20.84
CA ASP A 319 -15.26 17.22 -20.44
C ASP A 319 -14.96 15.76 -20.84
N LEU A 320 -15.96 14.90 -20.76
CA LEU A 320 -15.89 13.49 -21.18
C LEU A 320 -16.13 13.27 -22.69
N GLY A 321 -16.46 14.31 -23.44
CA GLY A 321 -16.78 14.21 -24.88
C GLY A 321 -18.05 13.44 -25.17
N ILE A 322 -18.99 13.34 -24.23
CA ILE A 322 -20.29 12.69 -24.40
C ILE A 322 -21.22 13.59 -25.20
N VAL A 323 -21.11 14.89 -25.02
CA VAL A 323 -21.78 15.92 -25.80
C VAL A 323 -20.76 16.93 -26.32
N ASP A 324 -21.11 17.61 -27.43
CA ASP A 324 -20.30 18.69 -28.02
C ASP A 324 -20.56 20.04 -27.34
N ASP A 325 -19.79 21.07 -27.71
CA ASP A 325 -19.93 22.43 -27.18
C ASP A 325 -21.28 23.09 -27.56
N GLY A 326 -21.91 22.63 -28.61
CA GLY A 326 -23.23 23.10 -29.07
C GLY A 326 -24.41 22.46 -28.35
N PHE A 327 -24.17 21.60 -27.37
CA PHE A 327 -25.24 20.92 -26.65
C PHE A 327 -26.14 21.90 -25.89
N ASP A 328 -27.44 21.82 -26.12
CA ASP A 328 -28.51 22.53 -25.40
C ASP A 328 -29.42 21.53 -24.68
N LYS A 329 -29.59 21.69 -23.37
CA LYS A 329 -30.48 20.85 -22.56
C LYS A 329 -31.96 20.90 -23.04
N SER A 330 -32.41 21.95 -23.71
CA SER A 330 -33.75 22.08 -24.20
C SER A 330 -34.08 21.05 -25.29
N GLU A 331 -33.07 20.50 -25.97
CA GLU A 331 -33.23 19.47 -27.00
C GLU A 331 -33.42 18.06 -26.41
N ILE A 332 -33.25 17.86 -25.12
CA ILE A 332 -33.38 16.53 -24.50
C ILE A 332 -34.83 16.04 -24.54
N LEU A 333 -35.77 16.94 -24.34
CA LEU A 333 -37.20 16.62 -24.38
C LEU A 333 -37.84 17.14 -25.67
N GLU A 334 -38.68 16.32 -26.25
CA GLU A 334 -39.47 16.65 -27.44
C GLU A 334 -40.97 16.63 -27.10
N ASN A 335 -41.72 17.59 -27.64
CA ASN A 335 -43.17 17.56 -27.61
C ASN A 335 -43.68 16.77 -28.80
N SER A 336 -44.40 15.70 -28.55
CA SER A 336 -45.07 14.89 -29.56
C SER A 336 -46.58 15.00 -29.42
N LEU A 337 -47.32 14.48 -30.44
CA LEU A 337 -48.79 14.43 -30.42
C LEU A 337 -49.34 13.58 -29.23
N ILE A 338 -48.50 12.75 -28.65
CA ILE A 338 -48.84 11.81 -27.54
C ILE A 338 -48.38 12.34 -26.21
N GLY A 339 -47.72 13.53 -26.15
CA GLY A 339 -47.13 14.09 -24.93
C GLY A 339 -45.61 14.36 -25.03
N LYS A 340 -45.00 14.66 -23.90
CA LYS A 340 -43.55 14.85 -23.83
C LYS A 340 -42.80 13.52 -23.87
N GLY A 341 -41.74 13.47 -24.63
CA GLY A 341 -40.87 12.30 -24.76
C GLY A 341 -39.40 12.67 -24.81
N LEU A 342 -38.50 11.67 -24.67
CA LEU A 342 -37.06 11.88 -24.84
C LEU A 342 -36.71 11.93 -26.34
N ASN A 343 -35.85 12.90 -26.68
CA ASN A 343 -35.22 12.94 -27.99
C ASN A 343 -34.29 11.72 -28.15
N LYS A 344 -34.44 11.04 -29.26
CA LYS A 344 -33.67 9.81 -29.58
C LYS A 344 -32.16 10.02 -29.51
N LYS A 345 -31.68 11.21 -29.86
CA LYS A 345 -30.25 11.58 -29.81
C LYS A 345 -29.69 11.53 -28.38
N TYR A 346 -30.50 11.92 -27.40
CA TYR A 346 -30.03 12.14 -25.99
C TYR A 346 -30.55 11.12 -24.98
N LYS A 347 -31.30 10.12 -25.41
CA LYS A 347 -31.96 9.15 -24.54
C LYS A 347 -30.98 8.37 -23.62
N PHE A 348 -29.73 8.20 -24.04
CA PHE A 348 -28.71 7.47 -23.28
C PHE A 348 -27.76 8.36 -22.51
N LEU A 349 -28.04 9.66 -22.39
CA LEU A 349 -27.23 10.53 -21.55
C LEU A 349 -27.26 10.03 -20.10
N PRO A 350 -26.08 9.87 -19.47
CA PRO A 350 -25.97 9.34 -18.10
C PRO A 350 -26.17 10.46 -17.09
N ILE A 351 -27.13 10.28 -16.20
CA ILE A 351 -27.35 11.15 -15.02
C ILE A 351 -26.58 10.56 -13.85
N ASP A 352 -25.69 11.36 -13.24
CA ASP A 352 -24.96 10.99 -12.04
C ASP A 352 -25.62 11.59 -10.80
N THR A 353 -26.11 10.77 -9.88
CA THR A 353 -26.79 11.19 -8.66
C THR A 353 -25.92 12.03 -7.74
N LYS A 354 -24.59 12.09 -7.94
CA LYS A 354 -23.71 12.97 -7.16
C LYS A 354 -24.09 14.46 -7.31
N TYR A 355 -24.71 14.85 -8.43
CA TYR A 355 -25.17 16.20 -8.66
C TYR A 355 -26.61 16.46 -8.19
N PHE A 356 -27.37 15.40 -7.92
CA PHE A 356 -28.81 15.40 -7.63
C PHE A 356 -29.12 14.60 -6.38
N LYS A 357 -28.40 14.86 -5.29
CA LYS A 357 -28.52 14.08 -4.05
C LYS A 357 -29.90 14.15 -3.39
N ASP A 358 -30.58 15.26 -3.57
CA ASP A 358 -31.96 15.46 -3.11
C ASP A 358 -32.97 14.60 -3.91
N LEU A 359 -32.70 14.30 -5.16
CA LEU A 359 -33.53 13.46 -6.03
C LEU A 359 -33.07 11.99 -6.05
N GLU A 360 -31.93 11.66 -5.45
CA GLU A 360 -31.34 10.31 -5.55
C GLU A 360 -32.30 9.21 -5.09
N LEU A 361 -32.93 9.37 -3.93
CA LEU A 361 -33.86 8.35 -3.42
C LEU A 361 -35.07 8.16 -4.34
N GLU A 362 -35.57 9.21 -4.96
CA GLU A 362 -36.69 9.14 -5.89
C GLU A 362 -36.28 8.41 -7.18
N VAL A 363 -35.08 8.75 -7.72
CA VAL A 363 -34.52 8.04 -8.89
C VAL A 363 -34.32 6.55 -8.60
N LEU A 364 -33.71 6.22 -7.45
CA LEU A 364 -33.47 4.83 -7.09
C LEU A 364 -34.75 4.06 -6.79
N GLY A 365 -35.78 4.73 -6.23
CA GLY A 365 -37.09 4.15 -5.95
C GLY A 365 -37.88 3.76 -7.21
N LEU A 366 -37.42 4.15 -8.41
CA LEU A 366 -37.99 3.66 -9.66
C LEU A 366 -37.67 2.19 -9.97
N PHE A 367 -36.70 1.60 -9.26
CA PHE A 367 -36.20 0.25 -9.52
C PHE A 367 -36.55 -0.68 -8.35
N ASP A 368 -37.32 -1.73 -8.64
CA ASP A 368 -37.73 -2.75 -7.65
C ASP A 368 -36.54 -3.56 -7.14
N ASP A 369 -35.58 -3.83 -8.03
CA ASP A 369 -34.33 -4.53 -7.72
C ASP A 369 -33.17 -3.77 -8.35
N LEU A 370 -32.57 -2.89 -7.56
CA LEU A 370 -31.48 -2.04 -8.00
C LEU A 370 -30.23 -2.84 -8.36
N ASP A 371 -29.92 -3.88 -7.60
CA ASP A 371 -28.74 -4.71 -7.84
C ASP A 371 -28.76 -5.39 -9.21
N ASN A 372 -29.92 -5.91 -9.61
CA ASN A 372 -30.10 -6.51 -10.92
C ASN A 372 -30.34 -5.48 -12.04
N ALA A 373 -30.72 -4.26 -11.69
CA ALA A 373 -30.89 -3.17 -12.66
C ALA A 373 -29.54 -2.51 -13.07
N LEU A 374 -28.51 -2.64 -12.24
CA LEU A 374 -27.20 -2.07 -12.52
C LEU A 374 -26.36 -2.98 -13.43
N ASP A 375 -25.77 -2.39 -14.46
CA ASP A 375 -24.89 -3.10 -15.41
C ASP A 375 -23.47 -3.30 -14.86
N GLY A 376 -23.08 -2.55 -13.83
CA GLY A 376 -21.75 -2.65 -13.23
C GLY A 376 -21.52 -1.74 -12.04
N TRP A 377 -20.40 -1.98 -11.36
CA TRP A 377 -19.93 -1.21 -10.22
C TRP A 377 -18.52 -0.69 -10.48
N LEU A 378 -18.30 0.60 -10.27
CA LEU A 378 -16.99 1.20 -10.22
C LEU A 378 -16.63 1.46 -8.76
N ILE A 379 -15.63 0.75 -8.24
CA ILE A 379 -15.23 0.83 -6.84
C ILE A 379 -13.88 1.53 -6.74
N LYS A 380 -13.86 2.73 -6.15
CA LYS A 380 -12.63 3.46 -5.86
C LYS A 380 -12.17 3.15 -4.43
N SER A 381 -11.16 2.31 -4.30
CA SER A 381 -10.60 1.91 -3.01
C SER A 381 -9.20 1.32 -3.20
N GLU A 382 -8.50 1.03 -2.13
CA GLU A 382 -7.42 0.06 -2.16
C GLU A 382 -8.01 -1.31 -2.55
N ASN A 383 -7.43 -1.96 -3.58
CA ASN A 383 -8.06 -3.12 -4.24
C ASN A 383 -8.19 -4.35 -3.33
N TYR A 384 -7.22 -4.63 -2.45
CA TYR A 384 -7.32 -5.74 -1.50
C TYR A 384 -8.50 -5.54 -0.55
N GLN A 385 -8.68 -4.32 -0.03
CA GLN A 385 -9.79 -3.99 0.87
C GLN A 385 -11.13 -3.96 0.15
N ALA A 386 -11.16 -3.49 -1.12
CA ALA A 386 -12.35 -3.57 -1.94
C ALA A 386 -12.80 -5.02 -2.14
N LEU A 387 -11.87 -5.90 -2.53
CA LEU A 387 -12.14 -7.33 -2.73
C LEU A 387 -12.68 -7.98 -1.45
N ASN A 388 -12.07 -7.73 -0.29
CA ASN A 388 -12.59 -8.22 1.00
C ASN A 388 -13.99 -7.69 1.30
N THR A 389 -14.29 -6.45 0.93
CA THR A 389 -15.60 -5.83 1.18
C THR A 389 -16.70 -6.47 0.32
N ILE A 390 -16.41 -6.78 -0.95
CA ILE A 390 -17.38 -7.38 -1.87
C ILE A 390 -17.42 -8.91 -1.81
N LEU A 391 -16.42 -9.55 -1.20
CA LEU A 391 -16.30 -11.01 -1.13
C LEU A 391 -17.59 -11.71 -0.66
N PRO A 392 -18.29 -11.27 0.41
CA PRO A 392 -19.50 -11.94 0.86
C PRO A 392 -20.62 -12.01 -0.19
N LYS A 393 -20.70 -10.99 -1.07
CA LYS A 393 -21.68 -10.93 -2.15
C LYS A 393 -21.27 -11.73 -3.38
N PHE A 394 -19.98 -11.72 -3.72
CA PHE A 394 -19.46 -12.25 -4.99
C PHE A 394 -18.70 -13.57 -4.85
N LYS A 395 -18.65 -14.18 -3.67
CA LYS A 395 -17.98 -15.47 -3.47
C LYS A 395 -18.47 -16.50 -4.49
N GLU A 396 -17.53 -17.09 -5.24
CA GLU A 396 -17.75 -18.12 -6.27
C GLU A 396 -18.74 -17.70 -7.40
N LYS A 397 -18.92 -16.39 -7.64
CA LYS A 397 -19.88 -15.89 -8.63
C LYS A 397 -19.27 -15.26 -9.86
N VAL A 398 -18.01 -14.82 -9.76
CA VAL A 398 -17.36 -14.09 -10.85
C VAL A 398 -16.92 -15.05 -11.95
N GLN A 399 -17.41 -14.85 -13.16
CA GLN A 399 -17.09 -15.70 -14.31
C GLN A 399 -15.72 -15.40 -14.91
N THR A 400 -15.35 -14.13 -14.96
CA THR A 400 -14.07 -13.71 -15.57
C THR A 400 -13.42 -12.63 -14.73
N ILE A 401 -12.13 -12.80 -14.46
CA ILE A 401 -11.29 -11.80 -13.84
C ILE A 401 -10.20 -11.42 -14.84
N TYR A 402 -10.02 -10.13 -15.07
CA TYR A 402 -8.91 -9.59 -15.85
C TYR A 402 -8.18 -8.55 -15.02
N ILE A 403 -6.88 -8.71 -14.86
CA ILE A 403 -6.04 -7.77 -14.15
C ILE A 403 -4.86 -7.31 -15.00
N ASP A 404 -4.58 -6.02 -14.93
CA ASP A 404 -3.40 -5.36 -15.50
C ASP A 404 -2.61 -4.71 -14.35
N PRO A 405 -1.82 -5.49 -13.60
CA PRO A 405 -1.07 -4.97 -12.46
C PRO A 405 0.06 -4.08 -12.93
N PRO A 406 0.58 -3.19 -12.05
CA PRO A 406 1.84 -2.50 -12.35
C PRO A 406 2.92 -3.54 -12.65
N PHE A 407 3.73 -3.28 -13.67
CA PHE A 407 4.79 -4.21 -14.05
C PHE A 407 5.92 -4.22 -13.02
N ASN A 408 6.63 -5.36 -12.94
CA ASN A 408 7.78 -5.55 -12.07
C ASN A 408 8.98 -4.71 -12.57
N LYS A 409 8.94 -3.40 -12.38
CA LYS A 409 9.95 -2.42 -12.83
C LYS A 409 10.33 -1.49 -11.70
N GLU A 410 11.61 -1.08 -11.65
CA GLU A 410 12.10 -0.08 -10.70
C GLU A 410 11.74 1.37 -11.09
N GLN A 411 11.14 1.58 -12.25
CA GLN A 411 10.84 2.90 -12.77
C GLN A 411 9.38 3.28 -12.49
N ASP A 412 9.18 4.53 -12.06
CA ASP A 412 7.88 5.16 -12.06
C ASP A 412 7.39 5.26 -13.50
N ALA A 413 6.55 4.33 -13.89
CA ALA A 413 5.85 4.39 -15.17
C ALA A 413 4.63 5.31 -15.03
N ASP A 414 3.80 5.34 -16.03
CA ASP A 414 2.64 6.20 -16.27
C ASP A 414 1.53 6.18 -15.19
N TYR A 415 1.87 5.85 -13.95
CA TYR A 415 0.91 5.71 -12.86
C TYR A 415 1.03 6.85 -11.85
N PHE A 416 -0.09 7.27 -11.27
CA PHE A 416 -0.15 8.27 -10.20
C PHE A 416 0.35 7.76 -8.84
N TYR A 417 0.79 6.49 -8.76
CA TYR A 417 1.24 5.83 -7.55
C TYR A 417 2.59 5.17 -7.76
N SER A 418 3.27 4.84 -6.68
CA SER A 418 4.56 4.17 -6.73
C SER A 418 4.45 2.82 -7.45
N VAL A 419 5.28 2.62 -8.44
CA VAL A 419 5.45 1.36 -9.17
C VAL A 419 6.85 0.79 -8.99
N LYS A 420 7.60 1.29 -8.00
CA LYS A 420 8.91 0.74 -7.64
C LYS A 420 8.76 -0.58 -6.90
N TYR A 421 7.99 -1.48 -7.48
CA TYR A 421 7.92 -2.85 -7.02
C TYR A 421 9.10 -3.60 -7.61
N LYS A 422 9.82 -4.31 -6.78
CA LYS A 422 10.86 -5.22 -7.22
C LYS A 422 10.59 -6.60 -6.68
N ASP A 423 10.50 -7.53 -7.60
CA ASP A 423 10.47 -8.96 -7.34
C ASP A 423 9.60 -9.36 -6.14
N SER A 424 10.18 -9.49 -4.95
CA SER A 424 9.45 -9.96 -3.76
C SER A 424 8.27 -9.07 -3.35
N SER A 425 8.40 -7.75 -3.42
CA SER A 425 7.31 -6.82 -3.10
C SER A 425 6.17 -6.94 -4.11
N TRP A 426 6.53 -7.10 -5.39
CA TRP A 426 5.57 -7.26 -6.47
C TRP A 426 4.81 -8.57 -6.37
N ILE A 427 5.52 -9.67 -6.09
CA ILE A 427 4.89 -10.98 -5.88
C ILE A 427 3.97 -10.96 -4.66
N THR A 428 4.39 -10.35 -3.55
CA THR A 428 3.55 -10.20 -2.35
C THR A 428 2.28 -9.41 -2.66
N LEU A 429 2.41 -8.32 -3.44
CA LEU A 429 1.25 -7.53 -3.89
C LEU A 429 0.25 -8.41 -4.64
N LEU A 430 0.73 -9.20 -5.60
CA LEU A 430 -0.11 -10.06 -6.43
C LEU A 430 -0.69 -11.22 -5.63
N GLU A 431 0.13 -11.92 -4.85
CA GLU A 431 -0.29 -13.07 -4.05
C GLU A 431 -1.50 -12.73 -3.19
N ASN A 432 -1.43 -11.64 -2.44
CA ASN A 432 -2.52 -11.25 -1.54
C ASN A 432 -3.85 -11.04 -2.30
N ARG A 433 -3.81 -10.47 -3.51
CA ARG A 433 -5.01 -10.16 -4.30
C ARG A 433 -5.50 -11.39 -5.07
N LEU A 434 -4.59 -12.21 -5.56
CA LEU A 434 -4.94 -13.44 -6.28
C LEU A 434 -5.58 -14.48 -5.36
N LEU A 435 -5.21 -14.54 -4.10
CA LEU A 435 -5.87 -15.41 -3.12
C LEU A 435 -7.35 -15.04 -2.98
N ILE A 436 -7.69 -13.75 -2.83
CA ILE A 436 -9.10 -13.33 -2.75
C ILE A 436 -9.77 -13.47 -4.12
N ALA A 437 -9.05 -13.21 -5.20
CA ALA A 437 -9.56 -13.41 -6.56
C ALA A 437 -10.00 -14.86 -6.78
N LYS A 438 -9.27 -15.83 -6.25
CA LYS A 438 -9.67 -17.24 -6.26
C LYS A 438 -11.02 -17.47 -5.55
N ASP A 439 -11.23 -16.82 -4.40
CA ASP A 439 -12.45 -16.99 -3.62
C ASP A 439 -13.69 -16.39 -4.30
N VAL A 440 -13.54 -15.33 -5.10
CA VAL A 440 -14.66 -14.73 -5.85
C VAL A 440 -14.90 -15.41 -7.19
N LEU A 441 -13.90 -16.09 -7.75
CA LEU A 441 -14.00 -16.78 -9.04
C LEU A 441 -14.91 -18.01 -8.92
N ASN A 442 -15.85 -18.17 -9.83
CA ASN A 442 -16.65 -19.38 -9.83
C ASN A 442 -15.84 -20.60 -10.34
N PRO A 443 -16.25 -21.84 -10.02
CA PRO A 443 -15.51 -23.05 -10.38
C PRO A 443 -15.26 -23.26 -11.90
N LYS A 444 -16.06 -22.58 -12.75
CA LYS A 444 -15.92 -22.58 -14.22
C LYS A 444 -15.36 -21.26 -14.74
N GLY A 445 -14.95 -20.38 -13.86
CA GLY A 445 -14.44 -19.06 -14.21
C GLY A 445 -13.02 -19.10 -14.75
N SER A 446 -12.61 -17.99 -15.32
CA SER A 446 -11.26 -17.80 -15.87
C SER A 446 -10.63 -16.52 -15.33
N ILE A 447 -9.33 -16.55 -15.06
CA ILE A 447 -8.56 -15.37 -14.68
C ILE A 447 -7.45 -15.11 -15.68
N PHE A 448 -7.29 -13.83 -16.06
CA PHE A 448 -6.25 -13.35 -16.96
C PHE A 448 -5.39 -12.33 -16.22
N VAL A 449 -4.08 -12.55 -16.20
CA VAL A 449 -3.10 -11.66 -15.58
C VAL A 449 -2.18 -11.13 -16.66
N ARG A 450 -2.26 -9.84 -16.96
CA ARG A 450 -1.34 -9.20 -17.91
C ARG A 450 -0.01 -8.92 -17.22
N CYS A 451 1.08 -9.29 -17.87
CA CYS A 451 2.44 -9.01 -17.43
C CYS A 451 3.38 -8.87 -18.62
N ASP A 452 4.57 -8.35 -18.38
CA ASP A 452 5.66 -8.35 -19.35
C ASP A 452 6.72 -9.40 -18.97
N TYR A 453 7.80 -9.45 -19.74
CA TYR A 453 8.90 -10.39 -19.51
C TYR A 453 9.60 -10.24 -18.14
N ASN A 454 9.45 -9.11 -17.45
CA ASN A 454 10.03 -8.95 -16.11
C ASN A 454 9.23 -9.70 -15.03
N GLY A 455 7.99 -10.03 -15.32
CA GLY A 455 7.06 -10.63 -14.36
C GLY A 455 6.51 -12.00 -14.74
N ASN A 456 6.52 -12.38 -16.04
CA ASN A 456 5.81 -13.58 -16.50
C ASN A 456 6.24 -14.88 -15.80
N MET A 457 7.54 -15.07 -15.54
CA MET A 457 8.05 -16.25 -14.83
C MET A 457 7.53 -16.34 -13.39
N TYR A 458 7.42 -15.22 -12.69
CA TYR A 458 6.91 -15.18 -11.32
C TYR A 458 5.39 -15.37 -11.29
N VAL A 459 4.67 -14.72 -12.20
CA VAL A 459 3.21 -14.86 -12.33
C VAL A 459 2.87 -16.32 -12.61
N ARG A 460 3.58 -16.98 -13.51
CA ARG A 460 3.31 -18.37 -13.83
C ARG A 460 3.42 -19.27 -12.60
N LEU A 461 4.51 -19.16 -11.84
CA LEU A 461 4.71 -19.95 -10.62
C LEU A 461 3.66 -19.62 -9.55
N LEU A 462 3.37 -18.35 -9.33
CA LEU A 462 2.39 -17.90 -8.36
C LEU A 462 0.97 -18.38 -8.72
N MET A 463 0.59 -18.32 -9.99
CA MET A 463 -0.71 -18.81 -10.48
C MET A 463 -0.83 -20.33 -10.32
N ASN A 464 0.23 -21.08 -10.59
CA ASN A 464 0.26 -22.53 -10.36
C ASN A 464 0.05 -22.87 -8.88
N GLU A 465 0.72 -22.14 -7.98
CA GLU A 465 0.58 -22.34 -6.53
C GLU A 465 -0.85 -22.04 -6.03
N ILE A 466 -1.43 -20.94 -6.49
CA ILE A 466 -2.75 -20.51 -6.01
C ILE A 466 -3.88 -21.30 -6.66
N PHE A 467 -3.84 -21.48 -7.97
CA PHE A 467 -4.97 -22.04 -8.74
C PHE A 467 -4.78 -23.50 -9.15
N GLY A 468 -3.57 -24.07 -9.00
CA GLY A 468 -3.20 -25.41 -9.46
C GLY A 468 -2.62 -25.39 -10.87
N GLU A 469 -1.51 -26.10 -11.07
CA GLU A 469 -0.81 -26.17 -12.36
C GLU A 469 -1.69 -26.77 -13.46
N GLU A 470 -2.52 -27.74 -13.12
CA GLU A 470 -3.47 -28.41 -14.00
C GLU A 470 -4.55 -27.47 -14.56
N ASN A 471 -4.78 -26.34 -13.94
CA ASN A 471 -5.75 -25.34 -14.34
C ASN A 471 -5.20 -24.29 -15.30
N PHE A 472 -3.90 -24.32 -15.58
CA PHE A 472 -3.33 -23.47 -16.62
C PHE A 472 -3.93 -23.81 -18.00
N ARG A 473 -4.28 -22.78 -18.75
CA ARG A 473 -4.90 -22.96 -20.09
C ARG A 473 -3.98 -22.49 -21.20
N ASN A 474 -3.71 -21.16 -21.24
CA ASN A 474 -2.96 -20.58 -22.33
C ASN A 474 -2.10 -19.41 -21.86
N GLU A 475 -1.01 -19.19 -22.59
CA GLU A 475 -0.27 -17.92 -22.61
C GLU A 475 -0.62 -17.20 -23.91
N ILE A 476 -1.15 -15.97 -23.80
CA ILE A 476 -1.61 -15.17 -24.93
C ILE A 476 -0.61 -14.06 -25.16
N GLN A 477 0.05 -14.09 -26.31
CA GLN A 477 1.01 -13.06 -26.69
C GLN A 477 0.30 -11.93 -27.43
N ILE A 478 0.46 -10.68 -26.93
CA ILE A 478 -0.15 -9.50 -27.51
C ILE A 478 0.92 -8.70 -28.26
N ASN A 479 0.80 -8.61 -29.58
CA ASN A 479 1.67 -7.78 -30.39
C ASN A 479 1.20 -6.33 -30.39
N ARG A 480 2.05 -5.41 -29.94
CA ARG A 480 1.74 -3.99 -29.89
C ARG A 480 2.13 -3.32 -31.21
N ILE A 481 1.15 -2.97 -32.01
CA ILE A 481 1.35 -2.26 -33.26
C ILE A 481 1.32 -0.74 -33.01
N SER A 482 2.33 -0.01 -33.49
CA SER A 482 2.33 1.47 -33.38
C SER A 482 1.28 2.08 -34.33
N LYS A 483 0.79 3.29 -34.01
CA LYS A 483 -0.10 4.09 -34.87
C LYS A 483 0.47 4.36 -36.29
N LYS A 484 1.78 4.11 -36.51
CA LYS A 484 2.47 4.24 -37.77
C LYS A 484 2.57 2.93 -38.59
N GLY A 485 1.87 1.88 -38.14
CA GLY A 485 1.89 0.59 -38.85
C GLY A 485 3.15 -0.26 -38.65
N PHE A 486 4.10 0.20 -37.83
CA PHE A 486 5.27 -0.57 -37.47
C PHE A 486 5.06 -1.21 -36.08
N ALA A 487 5.41 -2.49 -35.98
CA ALA A 487 5.48 -3.14 -34.68
C ALA A 487 6.47 -2.37 -33.81
N VAL A 488 6.00 -1.77 -32.71
CA VAL A 488 6.90 -1.19 -31.72
C VAL A 488 7.52 -2.36 -31.01
N ARG A 489 8.78 -2.59 -31.25
CA ARG A 489 9.60 -3.45 -30.41
C ARG A 489 9.67 -2.80 -29.03
N GLU A 490 8.82 -3.21 -28.13
CA GLU A 490 9.14 -3.03 -26.70
C GLU A 490 10.46 -3.75 -26.50
N THR A 491 11.43 -3.00 -26.06
CA THR A 491 12.83 -3.40 -25.92
C THR A 491 12.96 -4.70 -25.14
N PHE A 492 12.85 -5.78 -25.86
CA PHE A 492 13.50 -7.01 -25.50
C PHE A 492 14.99 -6.68 -25.60
N SER A 493 15.71 -6.68 -24.50
CA SER A 493 17.15 -6.58 -24.55
C SER A 493 17.68 -7.94 -25.00
N PRO A 494 18.13 -8.07 -26.24
CA PRO A 494 18.62 -9.36 -26.74
C PRO A 494 19.82 -9.88 -25.95
N ASP A 495 20.46 -9.00 -25.20
CA ASP A 495 21.64 -9.31 -24.38
C ASP A 495 21.29 -10.04 -23.06
N LYS A 496 20.03 -10.01 -22.64
CA LYS A 496 19.60 -10.66 -21.40
C LYS A 496 18.90 -12.01 -21.61
N TYR A 497 18.29 -12.24 -22.77
CA TYR A 497 17.59 -13.48 -23.06
C TYR A 497 17.81 -13.90 -24.50
N PRO A 498 18.31 -15.11 -24.78
CA PRO A 498 18.42 -15.61 -26.13
C PRO A 498 17.02 -15.68 -26.76
N VAL A 499 16.86 -15.00 -27.85
CA VAL A 499 15.64 -15.09 -28.66
C VAL A 499 15.57 -16.48 -29.23
N SER A 500 14.43 -17.16 -29.03
CA SER A 500 14.15 -18.42 -29.74
C SER A 500 14.31 -18.19 -31.23
N THR A 501 15.07 -19.06 -31.86
CA THR A 501 15.37 -19.03 -33.28
C THR A 501 14.22 -19.44 -34.17
N ASP A 502 13.05 -19.73 -33.63
CA ASP A 502 11.91 -20.32 -34.33
C ASP A 502 11.02 -19.30 -35.06
N GLY A 503 11.60 -18.19 -35.50
CA GLY A 503 10.95 -17.28 -36.45
C GLY A 503 9.80 -16.43 -35.89
N MET A 504 9.56 -16.42 -34.59
CA MET A 504 8.61 -15.50 -33.97
C MET A 504 9.21 -14.10 -33.89
N PRO A 505 8.51 -13.06 -34.29
CA PRO A 505 8.99 -11.70 -34.16
C PRO A 505 9.15 -11.36 -32.67
N PRO A 506 10.26 -10.73 -32.27
CA PRO A 506 10.63 -10.49 -30.87
C PRO A 506 9.86 -9.32 -30.27
N ASN A 507 8.54 -9.42 -30.09
CA ASN A 507 7.81 -8.27 -29.54
C ASN A 507 6.43 -8.60 -29.04
N PHE A 508 6.41 -9.18 -27.87
CA PHE A 508 5.14 -9.55 -27.28
C PHE A 508 5.11 -9.13 -25.80
N GLY A 509 4.07 -8.36 -25.44
CA GLY A 509 3.67 -8.30 -24.05
C GLY A 509 3.04 -9.65 -23.71
N HIS A 510 3.52 -10.30 -22.68
CA HIS A 510 2.94 -11.56 -22.23
C HIS A 510 1.74 -11.26 -21.33
N CYS A 511 0.68 -12.00 -21.48
CA CYS A 511 -0.49 -12.02 -20.59
C CYS A 511 -0.53 -13.33 -19.82
#